data_cf46d6e58dc3493db0448ecf724a7ed3
#
_entry.id   cf46d6e58dc3493db0448ecf724a7ed3
#
_cell.length_a   1.000
_cell.length_b   1.000
_cell.length_c   1.000
_cell.angle_alpha   90.00
_cell.angle_beta   90.00
_cell.angle_gamma   90.00
#
_symmetry.space_group_name_H-M   'P 1'
#
loop_
_entity.id
_entity.type
_entity.pdbx_description
1 polymer ?
#
loop_
_entity_poly.entity_id
_entity_poly.type
_entity_poly.pdbx_seq_one_letter_code
_entity_poly.pdbx_strand_id
1 'polypeptide(L)'
;MCVPPMRIRRTKTDKDRINLDKKTVTVIGAGLAGVEAAWALANRGFHVRLCEMKPEKYSPAHKYKGFAELVCSNSLKSADTASACGMLKEEMRYMNSVTMKAAEKTKVGAGGALAVNRTEFSDAVTEMITNHPYIEIVNGEITEFPKSDTVIATGPLTSDTFAEKIQERCGSPLSFYDAAAPIVTAESIDMSLAFFATRYDKGEADYINCPMTKEEYEAFYSELVNAESVQLKSFENLKVYEGCMPVEVLAKRGIESVRYGCMKPVGLIDPRTDRRPYAVVQLRKENNEGTLYNLVGFQTNLKFGEQKRVFSMITGLQNAEFVRYGVMHRNTFLNSPGLLDKNFRLIDSDNIYFAGQMTGVEGYVESAASGIIAGINLARALDGEKPLELPETCMTAALARHISTENKDFQPMGANMGILPSLPERIKDKKLRYRTIADRGLEDLRNALCEQGITAQR
;
A
#
# COMPACT_ATOMS: atom_id res chain seq x y z
N MET A 1 -3.20 36.86 -30.23
CA MET A 1 -3.86 35.90 -31.14
C MET A 1 -2.93 34.70 -31.29
N CYS A 2 -3.17 33.63 -30.56
CA CYS A 2 -2.42 32.40 -30.71
C CYS A 2 -3.02 31.53 -31.78
N VAL A 3 -2.22 31.20 -32.79
CA VAL A 3 -2.57 30.28 -33.88
C VAL A 3 -2.60 28.87 -33.32
N PRO A 4 -3.66 28.03 -33.52
CA PRO A 4 -3.70 26.66 -33.06
C PRO A 4 -2.72 25.77 -33.86
N PRO A 5 -2.07 24.76 -33.23
CA PRO A 5 -1.12 23.90 -33.91
C PRO A 5 -1.83 23.00 -34.93
N MET A 6 -1.24 22.92 -36.11
CA MET A 6 -1.62 22.10 -37.23
C MET A 6 -1.67 20.62 -36.85
N ARG A 7 -2.82 19.96 -36.98
CA ARG A 7 -2.95 18.49 -36.83
C ARG A 7 -2.22 17.79 -37.97
N ILE A 8 -1.06 17.24 -37.69
CA ILE A 8 -0.37 16.32 -38.60
C ILE A 8 -1.14 14.98 -38.56
N ARG A 9 -1.77 14.62 -39.67
CA ARG A 9 -2.31 13.26 -39.86
C ARG A 9 -1.16 12.27 -39.93
N ARG A 10 -0.96 11.49 -38.84
CA ARG A 10 -0.02 10.35 -38.84
C ARG A 10 -0.57 9.29 -39.79
N THR A 11 0.21 8.94 -40.80
CA THR A 11 -0.05 7.87 -41.74
C THR A 11 0.24 6.51 -41.08
N LYS A 12 -0.40 5.43 -41.55
CA LYS A 12 -0.26 4.06 -41.03
C LYS A 12 1.19 3.54 -40.98
N THR A 13 2.10 4.15 -41.72
CA THR A 13 3.53 3.81 -41.80
C THR A 13 4.36 4.28 -40.61
N ASP A 14 3.89 5.22 -39.80
CA ASP A 14 4.61 5.66 -38.58
C ASP A 14 4.34 4.76 -37.36
N LYS A 15 3.28 3.93 -37.42
CA LYS A 15 3.00 2.92 -36.39
C LYS A 15 3.87 1.67 -36.48
N ASP A 16 4.40 1.38 -37.64
CA ASP A 16 5.22 0.17 -37.90
C ASP A 16 6.73 0.41 -37.75
N ARG A 17 7.17 1.63 -37.47
CA ARG A 17 8.53 1.98 -37.04
C ARG A 17 8.65 2.08 -35.52
N ILE A 18 7.94 1.21 -34.80
CA ILE A 18 8.13 1.03 -33.38
C ILE A 18 9.43 0.24 -33.21
N ASN A 19 10.37 0.91 -32.62
CA ASN A 19 11.76 0.53 -32.32
C ASN A 19 11.92 -0.97 -31.98
N LEU A 20 12.19 -1.80 -32.98
CA LEU A 20 12.48 -3.23 -32.83
C LEU A 20 13.80 -3.51 -32.10
N ASP A 21 14.54 -2.45 -31.67
CA ASP A 21 15.88 -2.54 -31.07
C ASP A 21 15.93 -2.34 -29.55
N LYS A 22 14.81 -2.03 -28.85
CA LYS A 22 14.87 -1.91 -27.39
C LYS A 22 14.98 -3.27 -26.72
N LYS A 23 15.92 -3.37 -25.77
CA LYS A 23 16.19 -4.56 -24.96
C LYS A 23 14.95 -5.04 -24.23
N THR A 24 14.86 -6.35 -24.02
CA THR A 24 13.87 -6.96 -23.14
C THR A 24 14.33 -6.82 -21.70
N VAL A 25 13.43 -6.35 -20.83
CA VAL A 25 13.64 -6.16 -19.40
C VAL A 25 12.76 -7.14 -18.62
N THR A 26 13.27 -7.67 -17.53
CA THR A 26 12.49 -8.56 -16.66
C THR A 26 11.96 -7.79 -15.43
N VAL A 27 10.71 -8.03 -15.08
CA VAL A 27 10.13 -7.62 -13.78
C VAL A 27 9.65 -8.87 -13.07
N ILE A 28 10.12 -9.10 -11.84
CA ILE A 28 9.78 -10.29 -11.05
C ILE A 28 8.77 -9.92 -9.97
N GLY A 29 7.57 -10.49 -10.04
CA GLY A 29 6.42 -10.23 -9.18
C GLY A 29 5.46 -9.21 -9.78
N ALA A 30 4.16 -9.58 -9.88
CA ALA A 30 3.07 -8.71 -10.35
C ALA A 30 2.23 -8.14 -9.18
N GLY A 31 2.86 -7.85 -8.04
CA GLY A 31 2.30 -7.05 -6.97
C GLY A 31 2.24 -5.57 -7.33
N LEU A 32 1.84 -4.70 -6.37
CA LEU A 32 1.70 -3.25 -6.59
C LEU A 32 2.97 -2.60 -7.19
N ALA A 33 4.15 -2.95 -6.69
CA ALA A 33 5.40 -2.38 -7.18
C ALA A 33 5.77 -2.93 -8.57
N GLY A 34 5.58 -4.23 -8.81
CA GLY A 34 5.97 -4.85 -10.08
C GLY A 34 5.11 -4.38 -11.25
N VAL A 35 3.79 -4.22 -11.07
CA VAL A 35 2.91 -3.70 -12.12
C VAL A 35 3.25 -2.23 -12.47
N GLU A 36 3.63 -1.42 -11.49
CA GLU A 36 4.08 -0.06 -11.72
C GLU A 36 5.43 -0.01 -12.46
N ALA A 37 6.39 -0.86 -12.06
CA ALA A 37 7.67 -0.95 -12.74
C ALA A 37 7.50 -1.41 -14.19
N ALA A 38 6.69 -2.45 -14.42
CA ALA A 38 6.38 -2.96 -15.76
C ALA A 38 5.69 -1.89 -16.63
N TRP A 39 4.72 -1.18 -16.05
CA TRP A 39 4.01 -0.10 -16.71
C TRP A 39 4.94 1.08 -17.08
N ALA A 40 5.82 1.49 -16.16
CA ALA A 40 6.78 2.56 -16.41
C ALA A 40 7.78 2.22 -17.52
N LEU A 41 8.32 1.00 -17.53
CA LEU A 41 9.21 0.49 -18.57
C LEU A 41 8.52 0.38 -19.93
N ALA A 42 7.33 -0.23 -19.95
CA ALA A 42 6.58 -0.47 -21.19
C ALA A 42 6.12 0.85 -21.86
N ASN A 43 5.70 1.86 -21.06
CA ASN A 43 5.37 3.20 -21.60
C ASN A 43 6.58 3.96 -22.17
N ARG A 44 7.80 3.52 -21.87
CA ARG A 44 9.05 4.01 -22.50
C ARG A 44 9.48 3.13 -23.68
N GLY A 45 8.64 2.18 -24.08
CA GLY A 45 8.84 1.33 -25.28
C GLY A 45 9.74 0.12 -25.06
N PHE A 46 10.09 -0.23 -23.82
CA PHE A 46 10.80 -1.48 -23.53
C PHE A 46 9.86 -2.68 -23.58
N HIS A 47 10.33 -3.81 -24.12
CA HIS A 47 9.65 -5.09 -23.99
C HIS A 47 9.86 -5.61 -22.56
N VAL A 48 8.78 -5.86 -21.83
CA VAL A 48 8.81 -6.27 -20.43
C VAL A 48 8.31 -7.70 -20.29
N ARG A 49 9.14 -8.56 -19.72
CA ARG A 49 8.72 -9.89 -19.26
C ARG A 49 8.33 -9.77 -17.79
N LEU A 50 7.02 -9.72 -17.51
CA LEU A 50 6.49 -9.66 -16.15
C LEU A 50 6.29 -11.10 -15.65
N CYS A 51 7.18 -11.55 -14.76
CA CYS A 51 7.15 -12.89 -14.17
C CYS A 51 6.30 -12.90 -12.91
N GLU A 52 5.28 -13.75 -12.87
CA GLU A 52 4.39 -13.89 -11.71
C GLU A 52 4.16 -15.37 -11.38
N MET A 53 4.32 -15.74 -10.13
CA MET A 53 4.13 -17.13 -9.71
C MET A 53 2.67 -17.59 -9.68
N LYS A 54 1.71 -16.67 -9.53
CA LYS A 54 0.29 -16.96 -9.64
C LYS A 54 -0.11 -17.17 -11.12
N PRO A 55 -1.05 -18.03 -11.44
CA PRO A 55 -1.86 -18.86 -10.53
C PRO A 55 -1.23 -20.20 -10.14
N GLU A 56 0.00 -20.51 -10.56
CA GLU A 56 0.62 -21.81 -10.31
C GLU A 56 1.01 -22.00 -8.84
N LYS A 57 1.46 -20.91 -8.18
CA LYS A 57 1.85 -20.91 -6.77
C LYS A 57 1.32 -19.64 -6.08
N TYR A 58 0.79 -19.79 -4.88
CA TYR A 58 0.30 -18.67 -4.06
C TYR A 58 1.16 -18.52 -2.81
N SER A 59 1.37 -17.27 -2.37
CA SER A 59 1.90 -17.01 -1.04
C SER A 59 0.82 -17.29 0.02
N PRO A 60 1.17 -17.42 1.30
CA PRO A 60 0.19 -17.66 2.37
C PRO A 60 -0.94 -16.62 2.47
N ALA A 61 -0.70 -15.37 2.03
CA ALA A 61 -1.67 -14.27 2.12
C ALA A 61 -2.52 -14.08 0.87
N HIS A 62 -1.99 -14.43 -0.30
CA HIS A 62 -2.68 -14.25 -1.57
C HIS A 62 -3.69 -15.36 -1.83
N LYS A 63 -4.86 -15.00 -2.34
CA LYS A 63 -5.96 -15.93 -2.67
C LYS A 63 -6.58 -15.66 -4.03
N TYR A 64 -6.28 -14.51 -4.62
CA TYR A 64 -6.83 -14.08 -5.90
C TYR A 64 -5.79 -14.18 -7.01
N LYS A 65 -6.20 -14.63 -8.19
CA LYS A 65 -5.30 -14.84 -9.32
C LYS A 65 -4.79 -13.56 -9.98
N GLY A 66 -5.54 -12.44 -9.83
CA GLY A 66 -5.21 -11.15 -10.45
C GLY A 66 -3.96 -10.50 -9.86
N PHE A 67 -3.47 -9.48 -10.55
CA PHE A 67 -2.29 -8.70 -10.14
C PHE A 67 -2.65 -7.68 -9.06
N ALA A 68 -1.63 -7.14 -8.38
CA ALA A 68 -1.78 -6.11 -7.35
C ALA A 68 -2.86 -6.41 -6.28
N GLU A 69 -3.01 -7.68 -5.88
CA GLU A 69 -3.97 -8.09 -4.84
C GLU A 69 -3.69 -7.38 -3.52
N LEU A 70 -4.72 -6.73 -2.95
CA LEU A 70 -4.64 -6.09 -1.64
C LEU A 70 -4.96 -7.09 -0.54
N VAL A 71 -3.97 -7.50 0.25
CA VAL A 71 -4.09 -8.63 1.19
C VAL A 71 -4.57 -8.23 2.59
N CYS A 72 -4.14 -7.10 3.16
CA CYS A 72 -4.46 -6.72 4.55
C CYS A 72 -5.66 -5.78 4.66
N SER A 73 -5.83 -4.84 3.73
CA SER A 73 -6.87 -3.79 3.74
C SER A 73 -7.25 -3.43 2.31
N ASN A 74 -8.47 -2.93 2.10
CA ASN A 74 -8.88 -2.35 0.83
C ASN A 74 -8.64 -0.83 0.76
N SER A 75 -7.99 -0.25 1.77
CA SER A 75 -7.72 1.19 1.83
C SER A 75 -6.32 1.53 1.34
N LEU A 76 -6.25 2.51 0.47
CA LEU A 76 -5.03 3.20 0.07
C LEU A 76 -4.78 4.46 0.92
N LYS A 77 -5.29 4.48 2.16
CA LYS A 77 -5.16 5.58 3.14
C LYS A 77 -5.83 6.89 2.67
N SER A 78 -5.53 8.02 3.33
CA SER A 78 -6.17 9.32 3.07
C SER A 78 -6.05 9.78 1.61
N ALA A 79 -7.15 10.31 1.06
CA ALA A 79 -7.19 10.94 -0.27
C ALA A 79 -6.78 12.42 -0.26
N ASP A 80 -6.79 13.08 0.90
CA ASP A 80 -6.43 14.50 1.03
C ASP A 80 -4.95 14.74 0.74
N THR A 81 -4.63 15.56 -0.26
CA THR A 81 -3.26 15.93 -0.64
C THR A 81 -2.48 16.62 0.48
N ALA A 82 -3.15 17.23 1.46
CA ALA A 82 -2.52 17.76 2.67
C ALA A 82 -2.06 16.65 3.65
N SER A 83 -2.32 15.39 3.35
CA SER A 83 -1.77 14.23 4.06
C SER A 83 -0.60 13.61 3.28
N ALA A 84 0.33 12.99 3.99
CA ALA A 84 1.50 12.35 3.36
C ALA A 84 1.11 11.32 2.29
N CYS A 85 0.15 10.46 2.59
CA CYS A 85 -0.31 9.45 1.62
C CYS A 85 -1.12 10.04 0.46
N GLY A 86 -1.85 11.16 0.69
CA GLY A 86 -2.55 11.87 -0.38
C GLY A 86 -1.58 12.57 -1.32
N MET A 87 -0.57 13.25 -0.77
CA MET A 87 0.53 13.84 -1.53
C MET A 87 1.25 12.79 -2.40
N LEU A 88 1.66 11.65 -1.80
CA LEU A 88 2.31 10.57 -2.51
C LEU A 88 1.47 10.02 -3.67
N LYS A 89 0.15 9.87 -3.48
CA LYS A 89 -0.75 9.45 -4.56
C LYS A 89 -0.81 10.45 -5.71
N GLU A 90 -0.74 11.75 -5.40
CA GLU A 90 -0.73 12.78 -6.45
C GLU A 90 0.61 12.78 -7.21
N GLU A 91 1.74 12.57 -6.50
CA GLU A 91 3.05 12.35 -7.14
C GLU A 91 3.01 11.16 -8.10
N MET A 92 2.39 10.04 -7.69
CA MET A 92 2.23 8.86 -8.55
C MET A 92 1.34 9.14 -9.78
N ARG A 93 0.27 9.96 -9.64
CA ARG A 93 -0.56 10.39 -10.79
C ARG A 93 0.27 11.19 -11.80
N TYR A 94 1.10 12.12 -11.34
CA TYR A 94 2.00 12.86 -12.23
C TYR A 94 2.96 11.94 -13.00
N MET A 95 3.36 10.82 -12.40
CA MET A 95 4.23 9.81 -13.01
C MET A 95 3.46 8.69 -13.75
N ASN A 96 2.18 8.89 -14.07
CA ASN A 96 1.36 7.97 -14.88
C ASN A 96 1.06 6.60 -14.23
N SER A 97 0.89 6.54 -12.92
CA SER A 97 0.62 5.31 -12.16
C SER A 97 -0.56 4.50 -12.68
N VAL A 98 -0.36 3.21 -12.94
CA VAL A 98 -1.41 2.26 -13.31
C VAL A 98 -2.32 1.93 -12.14
N THR A 99 -1.76 1.81 -10.93
CA THR A 99 -2.55 1.50 -9.72
C THR A 99 -3.46 2.66 -9.34
N MET A 100 -3.03 3.91 -9.52
CA MET A 100 -3.92 5.07 -9.29
C MET A 100 -5.05 5.14 -10.31
N LYS A 101 -4.81 4.80 -11.58
CA LYS A 101 -5.85 4.70 -12.61
C LYS A 101 -6.90 3.63 -12.27
N ALA A 102 -6.44 2.47 -11.80
CA ALA A 102 -7.33 1.40 -11.33
C ALA A 102 -8.12 1.82 -10.10
N ALA A 103 -7.47 2.46 -9.12
CA ALA A 103 -8.11 2.90 -7.87
C ALA A 103 -9.24 3.90 -8.11
N GLU A 104 -9.08 4.84 -9.05
CA GLU A 104 -10.15 5.79 -9.40
C GLU A 104 -11.38 5.12 -10.02
N LYS A 105 -11.19 4.05 -10.79
CA LYS A 105 -12.28 3.27 -11.41
C LYS A 105 -13.05 2.41 -10.42
N THR A 106 -12.39 1.98 -9.34
CA THR A 106 -12.90 0.92 -8.44
C THR A 106 -13.05 1.39 -7.00
N LYS A 107 -13.09 2.72 -6.80
CA LYS A 107 -13.24 3.30 -5.47
C LYS A 107 -14.59 2.98 -4.85
N VAL A 108 -14.58 2.77 -3.54
CA VAL A 108 -15.78 2.59 -2.70
C VAL A 108 -15.86 3.68 -1.66
N GLY A 109 -17.04 3.95 -1.13
CA GLY A 109 -17.25 4.94 -0.07
C GLY A 109 -16.43 4.62 1.18
N ALA A 110 -15.60 5.58 1.61
CA ALA A 110 -14.74 5.45 2.80
C ALA A 110 -14.39 6.83 3.40
N GLY A 111 -15.31 7.78 3.38
CA GLY A 111 -15.12 9.13 3.89
C GLY A 111 -13.91 9.84 3.24
N GLY A 112 -12.93 10.26 4.05
CA GLY A 112 -11.71 10.91 3.56
C GLY A 112 -10.59 9.97 3.08
N ALA A 113 -10.82 8.65 3.04
CA ALA A 113 -9.86 7.67 2.54
C ALA A 113 -10.16 7.29 1.09
N LEU A 114 -9.13 6.91 0.33
CA LEU A 114 -9.29 6.19 -0.92
C LEU A 114 -9.34 4.70 -0.61
N ALA A 115 -10.53 4.11 -0.62
CA ALA A 115 -10.71 2.67 -0.55
C ALA A 115 -11.25 2.15 -1.89
N VAL A 116 -10.99 0.88 -2.18
CA VAL A 116 -11.35 0.25 -3.45
C VAL A 116 -12.09 -1.08 -3.23
N ASN A 117 -12.90 -1.49 -4.18
CA ASN A 117 -13.33 -2.88 -4.28
C ASN A 117 -12.09 -3.72 -4.65
N ARG A 118 -11.68 -4.65 -3.78
CA ARG A 118 -10.41 -5.39 -3.93
C ARG A 118 -10.34 -6.19 -5.22
N THR A 119 -11.41 -6.88 -5.56
CA THR A 119 -11.46 -7.75 -6.74
C THR A 119 -11.45 -6.91 -8.01
N GLU A 120 -12.34 -5.93 -8.11
CA GLU A 120 -12.40 -5.02 -9.26
C GLU A 120 -11.10 -4.24 -9.46
N PHE A 121 -10.43 -3.82 -8.37
CA PHE A 121 -9.14 -3.16 -8.44
C PHE A 121 -8.06 -4.07 -9.04
N SER A 122 -7.97 -5.31 -8.54
CA SER A 122 -7.03 -6.28 -9.07
C SER A 122 -7.32 -6.62 -10.54
N ASP A 123 -8.59 -6.78 -10.90
CA ASP A 123 -9.03 -7.04 -12.28
C ASP A 123 -8.67 -5.85 -13.20
N ALA A 124 -8.96 -4.63 -12.78
CA ALA A 124 -8.63 -3.43 -13.57
C ALA A 124 -7.13 -3.26 -13.79
N VAL A 125 -6.30 -3.54 -12.78
CA VAL A 125 -4.83 -3.55 -12.94
C VAL A 125 -4.42 -4.66 -13.88
N THR A 126 -4.94 -5.88 -13.70
CA THR A 126 -4.62 -7.04 -14.53
C THR A 126 -4.96 -6.77 -16.00
N GLU A 127 -6.15 -6.24 -16.27
CA GLU A 127 -6.59 -5.87 -17.61
C GLU A 127 -5.66 -4.85 -18.27
N MET A 128 -5.31 -3.77 -17.57
CA MET A 128 -4.42 -2.75 -18.12
C MET A 128 -3.02 -3.28 -18.43
N ILE A 129 -2.48 -4.14 -17.58
CA ILE A 129 -1.16 -4.75 -17.76
C ILE A 129 -1.16 -5.77 -18.88
N THR A 130 -2.14 -6.68 -18.93
CA THR A 130 -2.20 -7.74 -19.95
C THR A 130 -2.52 -7.21 -21.34
N ASN A 131 -3.25 -6.10 -21.44
CA ASN A 131 -3.55 -5.45 -22.72
C ASN A 131 -2.44 -4.50 -23.21
N HIS A 132 -1.36 -4.31 -22.44
CA HIS A 132 -0.28 -3.43 -22.86
C HIS A 132 0.60 -4.13 -23.92
N PRO A 133 0.81 -3.55 -25.13
CA PRO A 133 1.47 -4.24 -26.25
C PRO A 133 2.95 -4.59 -26.02
N TYR A 134 3.58 -4.01 -25.00
CA TYR A 134 4.99 -4.25 -24.64
C TYR A 134 5.17 -5.08 -23.37
N ILE A 135 4.10 -5.62 -22.78
CA ILE A 135 4.20 -6.46 -21.58
C ILE A 135 3.80 -7.89 -21.92
N GLU A 136 4.74 -8.81 -21.75
CA GLU A 136 4.54 -10.25 -21.82
C GLU A 136 4.41 -10.81 -20.40
N ILE A 137 3.34 -11.56 -20.13
CA ILE A 137 3.16 -12.24 -18.85
C ILE A 137 3.83 -13.60 -18.91
N VAL A 138 4.72 -13.86 -17.98
CA VAL A 138 5.42 -15.14 -17.82
C VAL A 138 4.98 -15.75 -16.49
N ASN A 139 4.17 -16.81 -16.55
CA ASN A 139 3.75 -17.52 -15.35
C ASN A 139 4.87 -18.43 -14.85
N GLY A 140 4.92 -18.59 -13.54
CA GLY A 140 5.86 -19.46 -12.87
C GLY A 140 6.75 -18.77 -11.86
N GLU A 141 7.27 -19.56 -10.94
CA GLU A 141 8.18 -19.10 -9.89
C GLU A 141 9.59 -18.87 -10.44
N ILE A 142 10.16 -17.71 -10.16
CA ILE A 142 11.58 -17.46 -10.39
C ILE A 142 12.35 -18.03 -9.18
N THR A 143 13.34 -18.88 -9.45
CA THR A 143 14.11 -19.59 -8.42
C THR A 143 15.60 -19.23 -8.40
N GLU A 144 16.06 -18.45 -9.41
CA GLU A 144 17.45 -18.04 -9.53
C GLU A 144 17.57 -16.51 -9.52
N PHE A 145 18.67 -16.01 -8.93
CA PHE A 145 18.93 -14.56 -8.95
C PHE A 145 19.22 -14.08 -10.38
N PRO A 146 18.56 -13.02 -10.86
CA PRO A 146 18.69 -12.56 -12.24
C PRO A 146 20.07 -12.01 -12.55
N LYS A 147 20.51 -12.19 -13.81
CA LYS A 147 21.78 -11.66 -14.35
C LYS A 147 21.57 -10.58 -15.43
N SER A 148 20.33 -10.45 -15.91
CA SER A 148 19.95 -9.45 -16.92
C SER A 148 19.28 -8.23 -16.27
N ASP A 149 18.97 -7.23 -17.10
CA ASP A 149 18.27 -6.01 -16.67
C ASP A 149 16.93 -6.36 -16.00
N THR A 150 16.85 -6.15 -14.68
CA THR A 150 15.72 -6.68 -13.89
C THR A 150 15.29 -5.73 -12.76
N VAL A 151 13.96 -5.63 -12.57
CA VAL A 151 13.36 -5.11 -11.32
C VAL A 151 12.82 -6.27 -10.51
N ILE A 152 13.30 -6.46 -9.29
CA ILE A 152 12.83 -7.44 -8.32
C ILE A 152 11.76 -6.78 -7.44
N ALA A 153 10.52 -7.20 -7.58
CA ALA A 153 9.34 -6.62 -6.93
C ALA A 153 8.43 -7.69 -6.32
N THR A 154 9.01 -8.77 -5.79
CA THR A 154 8.30 -9.93 -5.25
C THR A 154 7.62 -9.67 -3.91
N GLY A 155 7.90 -8.51 -3.30
CA GLY A 155 7.26 -8.07 -2.07
C GLY A 155 7.72 -8.84 -0.82
N PRO A 156 7.02 -8.64 0.31
CA PRO A 156 7.43 -9.16 1.61
C PRO A 156 7.17 -10.67 1.77
N LEU A 157 6.39 -11.27 0.88
CA LEU A 157 6.00 -12.68 0.86
C LEU A 157 6.64 -13.40 -0.34
N THR A 158 7.87 -13.04 -0.65
CA THR A 158 8.71 -13.75 -1.64
C THR A 158 8.77 -15.24 -1.31
N SER A 159 8.73 -16.10 -2.32
CA SER A 159 8.86 -17.55 -2.12
C SER A 159 10.16 -17.92 -1.45
N ASP A 160 10.14 -18.97 -0.63
CA ASP A 160 11.32 -19.40 0.16
C ASP A 160 12.53 -19.63 -0.73
N THR A 161 12.36 -20.32 -1.88
CA THR A 161 13.44 -20.61 -2.82
C THR A 161 14.09 -19.34 -3.36
N PHE A 162 13.29 -18.34 -3.77
CA PHE A 162 13.84 -17.09 -4.29
C PHE A 162 14.37 -16.19 -3.17
N ALA A 163 13.76 -16.22 -1.99
CA ALA A 163 14.25 -15.50 -0.81
C ALA A 163 15.66 -15.96 -0.38
N GLU A 164 15.96 -17.27 -0.47
CA GLU A 164 17.30 -17.81 -0.25
C GLU A 164 18.32 -17.23 -1.25
N LYS A 165 17.96 -17.12 -2.54
CA LYS A 165 18.83 -16.51 -3.56
C LYS A 165 19.07 -15.02 -3.35
N ILE A 166 18.05 -14.30 -2.92
CA ILE A 166 18.19 -12.90 -2.51
C ILE A 166 19.10 -12.79 -1.29
N GLN A 167 18.95 -13.67 -0.30
CA GLN A 167 19.80 -13.69 0.89
C GLN A 167 21.27 -14.02 0.56
N GLU A 168 21.52 -14.98 -0.32
CA GLU A 168 22.88 -15.31 -0.79
C GLU A 168 23.56 -14.09 -1.42
N ARG A 169 22.80 -13.27 -2.16
CA ARG A 169 23.32 -12.11 -2.90
C ARG A 169 23.38 -10.83 -2.09
N CYS A 170 22.39 -10.59 -1.23
CA CYS A 170 22.14 -9.31 -0.56
C CYS A 170 22.38 -9.36 0.97
N GLY A 171 22.75 -10.53 1.51
CA GLY A 171 22.89 -10.74 2.95
C GLY A 171 21.58 -11.06 3.65
N SER A 172 21.66 -11.29 4.97
CA SER A 172 20.49 -11.70 5.76
C SER A 172 19.41 -10.65 5.80
N PRO A 173 18.16 -11.00 5.42
CA PRO A 173 17.05 -10.07 5.47
C PRO A 173 16.62 -9.80 6.92
N LEU A 174 16.02 -8.61 7.10
CA LEU A 174 15.27 -8.26 8.29
C LEU A 174 13.82 -8.73 8.15
N SER A 175 13.11 -8.85 9.26
CA SER A 175 11.70 -9.24 9.22
C SER A 175 10.89 -8.53 10.30
N PHE A 176 9.61 -8.29 10.00
CA PHE A 176 8.59 -7.89 10.96
C PHE A 176 7.30 -8.67 10.70
N TYR A 177 6.37 -8.59 11.63
CA TYR A 177 5.08 -9.25 11.49
C TYR A 177 3.99 -8.23 11.17
N ASP A 178 3.15 -8.56 10.20
CA ASP A 178 1.96 -7.81 9.79
C ASP A 178 0.73 -8.68 9.94
N ALA A 179 -0.41 -8.10 10.29
CA ALA A 179 -1.64 -8.81 10.49
C ALA A 179 -2.79 -8.24 9.65
N ALA A 180 -3.66 -9.10 9.14
CA ALA A 180 -4.88 -8.72 8.45
C ALA A 180 -6.05 -8.62 9.44
N ALA A 181 -7.02 -7.75 9.13
CA ALA A 181 -8.27 -7.62 9.88
C ALA A 181 -9.37 -8.53 9.32
N PRO A 182 -10.33 -8.97 10.16
CA PRO A 182 -11.47 -9.78 9.72
C PRO A 182 -12.45 -9.00 8.83
N ILE A 183 -13.23 -9.76 8.03
CA ILE A 183 -14.33 -9.26 7.20
C ILE A 183 -15.59 -10.03 7.56
N VAL A 184 -16.71 -9.30 7.73
CA VAL A 184 -18.03 -9.84 8.04
C VAL A 184 -19.06 -9.52 6.96
N THR A 185 -20.15 -10.31 6.86
CA THR A 185 -21.28 -10.00 5.98
C THR A 185 -22.12 -8.87 6.55
N ALA A 186 -22.67 -8.01 5.68
CA ALA A 186 -23.53 -6.89 6.09
C ALA A 186 -24.81 -7.37 6.79
N GLU A 187 -25.42 -8.44 6.28
CA GLU A 187 -26.66 -8.99 6.79
C GLU A 187 -26.54 -9.59 8.21
N SER A 188 -25.31 -9.94 8.63
CA SER A 188 -25.03 -10.44 9.97
C SER A 188 -24.78 -9.33 11.01
N ILE A 189 -24.78 -8.06 10.60
CA ILE A 189 -24.61 -6.91 11.48
C ILE A 189 -25.98 -6.46 12.00
N ASP A 190 -26.14 -6.39 13.32
CA ASP A 190 -27.38 -5.87 13.92
C ASP A 190 -27.40 -4.33 13.84
N MET A 191 -28.07 -3.82 12.81
CA MET A 191 -28.21 -2.38 12.59
C MET A 191 -29.13 -1.67 13.59
N SER A 192 -29.86 -2.40 14.43
CA SER A 192 -30.59 -1.78 15.54
C SER A 192 -29.66 -1.34 16.68
N LEU A 193 -28.47 -1.92 16.74
CA LEU A 193 -27.41 -1.65 17.72
C LEU A 193 -26.24 -0.85 17.13
N ALA A 194 -26.18 -0.68 15.81
CA ALA A 194 -25.14 0.04 15.11
C ALA A 194 -25.73 1.24 14.33
N PHE A 195 -24.87 2.16 13.86
CA PHE A 195 -25.33 3.31 13.10
C PHE A 195 -24.32 3.74 12.03
N PHE A 196 -24.81 4.34 10.95
CA PHE A 196 -23.97 4.94 9.93
C PHE A 196 -23.53 6.34 10.34
N ALA A 197 -22.22 6.61 10.32
CA ALA A 197 -21.64 7.94 10.48
C ALA A 197 -20.18 7.98 10.01
N THR A 198 -19.71 9.19 9.71
CA THR A 198 -18.27 9.49 9.58
C THR A 198 -17.83 10.40 10.72
N ARG A 199 -16.55 10.30 11.08
CA ARG A 199 -16.01 11.15 12.16
C ARG A 199 -16.03 12.62 11.78
N TYR A 200 -16.55 13.46 12.67
CA TYR A 200 -16.64 14.91 12.48
C TYR A 200 -17.49 15.31 11.27
N ASP A 201 -18.46 14.47 10.88
CA ASP A 201 -19.36 14.67 9.72
C ASP A 201 -18.62 15.05 8.43
N LYS A 202 -17.44 14.43 8.22
CA LYS A 202 -16.61 14.65 7.05
C LYS A 202 -16.93 13.65 5.94
N GLY A 203 -17.60 14.14 4.88
CA GLY A 203 -18.03 13.29 3.76
C GLY A 203 -19.36 12.58 4.03
N GLU A 204 -19.61 11.51 3.28
CA GLU A 204 -20.80 10.68 3.44
C GLU A 204 -20.67 9.75 4.65
N ALA A 205 -21.79 9.30 5.19
CA ALA A 205 -21.85 8.37 6.34
C ALA A 205 -21.50 6.94 5.91
N ASP A 206 -20.25 6.71 5.49
CA ASP A 206 -19.79 5.48 4.85
C ASP A 206 -19.40 4.34 5.80
N TYR A 207 -19.25 4.65 7.10
CA TYR A 207 -18.85 3.67 8.10
C TYR A 207 -20.05 3.24 8.94
N ILE A 208 -20.17 1.92 9.16
CA ILE A 208 -21.00 1.41 10.24
C ILE A 208 -20.20 1.52 11.55
N ASN A 209 -20.81 2.06 12.58
CA ASN A 209 -20.21 2.27 13.90
C ASN A 209 -20.93 1.38 14.92
N CYS A 210 -20.18 0.51 15.57
CA CYS A 210 -20.62 -0.39 16.63
C CYS A 210 -20.21 0.22 17.98
N PRO A 211 -21.11 0.94 18.68
CA PRO A 211 -20.80 1.62 19.93
C PRO A 211 -20.81 0.66 21.10
N MET A 212 -19.97 0.89 22.08
CA MET A 212 -19.92 0.12 23.32
C MET A 212 -20.02 1.04 24.53
N THR A 213 -20.74 0.60 25.57
CA THR A 213 -20.69 1.18 26.90
C THR A 213 -19.35 0.87 27.57
N LYS A 214 -19.15 1.43 28.75
CA LYS A 214 -17.93 1.15 29.53
C LYS A 214 -17.85 -0.31 29.95
N GLU A 215 -18.97 -0.85 30.44
CA GLU A 215 -19.09 -2.22 30.91
C GLU A 215 -18.88 -3.24 29.78
N GLU A 216 -19.47 -3.00 28.62
CA GLU A 216 -19.28 -3.83 27.42
C GLU A 216 -17.83 -3.80 26.96
N TYR A 217 -17.20 -2.61 26.94
CA TYR A 217 -15.80 -2.47 26.58
C TYR A 217 -14.86 -3.18 27.54
N GLU A 218 -15.06 -3.04 28.87
CA GLU A 218 -14.23 -3.68 29.89
C GLU A 218 -14.33 -5.21 29.81
N ALA A 219 -15.53 -5.74 29.58
CA ALA A 219 -15.75 -7.18 29.36
C ALA A 219 -15.04 -7.67 28.07
N PHE A 220 -15.23 -6.97 26.95
CA PHE A 220 -14.54 -7.23 25.69
C PHE A 220 -13.02 -7.19 25.83
N TYR A 221 -12.49 -6.14 26.49
CA TYR A 221 -11.05 -5.96 26.72
C TYR A 221 -10.46 -7.13 27.53
N SER A 222 -11.13 -7.55 28.59
CA SER A 222 -10.70 -8.68 29.41
C SER A 222 -10.58 -9.97 28.57
N GLU A 223 -11.58 -10.26 27.75
CA GLU A 223 -11.56 -11.44 26.89
C GLU A 223 -10.50 -11.33 25.78
N LEU A 224 -10.31 -10.13 25.19
CA LEU A 224 -9.29 -9.88 24.17
C LEU A 224 -7.87 -10.12 24.68
N VAL A 225 -7.55 -9.63 25.88
CA VAL A 225 -6.21 -9.79 26.47
C VAL A 225 -5.88 -11.24 26.80
N ASN A 226 -6.90 -12.03 27.20
CA ASN A 226 -6.76 -13.43 27.60
C ASN A 226 -6.94 -14.42 26.44
N ALA A 227 -7.35 -13.95 25.25
CA ALA A 227 -7.62 -14.80 24.09
C ALA A 227 -6.35 -15.51 23.58
N GLU A 228 -6.54 -16.73 23.09
CA GLU A 228 -5.45 -17.53 22.55
C GLU A 228 -5.02 -17.03 21.16
N SER A 229 -3.73 -16.74 21.03
CA SER A 229 -3.08 -16.41 19.76
C SER A 229 -2.44 -17.64 19.11
N VAL A 230 -2.27 -17.57 17.78
CA VAL A 230 -1.50 -18.58 17.05
C VAL A 230 -0.04 -18.48 17.47
N GLN A 231 0.57 -19.61 17.85
CA GLN A 231 2.00 -19.65 18.18
C GLN A 231 2.84 -19.51 16.88
N LEU A 232 3.64 -18.46 16.81
CA LEU A 232 4.59 -18.28 15.72
C LEU A 232 5.86 -19.11 15.99
N LYS A 233 6.39 -19.75 14.97
CA LYS A 233 7.46 -20.78 15.09
C LYS A 233 8.83 -20.29 15.58
N SER A 234 9.05 -19.02 15.86
CA SER A 234 10.30 -18.49 16.43
C SER A 234 10.04 -17.19 17.18
N PHE A 235 10.18 -17.22 18.52
CA PHE A 235 9.92 -16.11 19.43
C PHE A 235 11.19 -15.63 20.14
N GLU A 236 12.12 -15.08 19.39
CA GLU A 236 13.10 -14.19 20.01
C GLU A 236 13.00 -12.83 19.33
N ASN A 237 12.35 -11.87 20.01
CA ASN A 237 12.13 -10.48 19.57
C ASN A 237 11.13 -10.27 18.41
N LEU A 238 9.83 -10.39 18.71
CA LEU A 238 8.75 -9.90 17.83
C LEU A 238 8.88 -8.40 17.60
N LYS A 239 9.58 -7.99 16.56
CA LYS A 239 9.47 -6.63 16.02
C LYS A 239 8.16 -6.55 15.23
N VAL A 240 7.09 -6.05 15.85
CA VAL A 240 5.81 -5.77 15.19
C VAL A 240 5.84 -4.34 14.72
N TYR A 241 5.47 -4.11 13.45
CA TYR A 241 5.33 -2.76 12.92
C TYR A 241 4.15 -2.06 13.62
N GLU A 242 4.40 -0.86 14.18
CA GLU A 242 3.39 -0.12 14.98
C GLU A 242 2.08 0.14 14.20
N GLY A 243 2.17 0.36 12.89
CA GLY A 243 1.00 0.64 12.04
C GLY A 243 0.10 -0.57 11.76
N CYS A 244 0.60 -1.79 11.97
CA CYS A 244 -0.11 -3.05 11.74
C CYS A 244 -0.12 -3.96 12.97
N MET A 245 -0.01 -3.35 14.16
CA MET A 245 0.02 -4.08 15.42
C MET A 245 -1.31 -4.83 15.65
N PRO A 246 -1.25 -6.14 15.99
CA PRO A 246 -2.44 -6.90 16.35
C PRO A 246 -3.18 -6.27 17.52
N VAL A 247 -4.51 -6.24 17.46
CA VAL A 247 -5.36 -5.58 18.45
C VAL A 247 -5.16 -6.16 19.86
N GLU A 248 -4.94 -7.47 19.99
CA GLU A 248 -4.63 -8.14 21.26
C GLU A 248 -3.25 -7.76 21.81
N VAL A 249 -2.27 -7.47 20.94
CA VAL A 249 -0.95 -6.98 21.36
C VAL A 249 -1.06 -5.54 21.82
N LEU A 250 -1.84 -4.70 21.12
CA LEU A 250 -2.15 -3.35 21.53
C LEU A 250 -2.88 -3.35 22.89
N ALA A 251 -3.82 -4.27 23.10
CA ALA A 251 -4.57 -4.40 24.35
C ALA A 251 -3.66 -4.72 25.56
N LYS A 252 -2.61 -5.51 25.38
CA LYS A 252 -1.63 -5.83 26.44
C LYS A 252 -0.83 -4.60 26.93
N ARG A 253 -0.84 -3.48 26.18
CA ARG A 253 -0.21 -2.22 26.62
C ARG A 253 -1.05 -1.46 27.66
N GLY A 254 -2.31 -1.86 27.87
CA GLY A 254 -3.21 -1.30 28.86
C GLY A 254 -4.62 -1.08 28.32
N ILE A 255 -5.59 -0.99 29.23
CA ILE A 255 -7.03 -0.91 28.92
C ILE A 255 -7.39 0.30 28.02
N GLU A 256 -6.69 1.41 28.16
CA GLU A 256 -6.94 2.62 27.38
C GLU A 256 -6.27 2.58 25.97
N SER A 257 -5.34 1.67 25.74
CA SER A 257 -4.57 1.63 24.48
C SER A 257 -5.46 1.35 23.28
N VAL A 258 -6.39 0.40 23.36
CA VAL A 258 -7.35 0.07 22.29
C VAL A 258 -8.41 1.16 22.16
N ARG A 259 -8.90 1.70 23.30
CA ARG A 259 -9.90 2.75 23.34
C ARG A 259 -9.43 4.06 22.72
N TYR A 260 -8.18 4.46 22.92
CA TYR A 260 -7.57 5.63 22.27
C TYR A 260 -6.93 5.29 20.92
N GLY A 261 -6.83 4.01 20.58
CA GLY A 261 -6.37 3.48 19.30
C GLY A 261 -7.51 3.25 18.29
N CYS A 262 -7.70 1.98 17.91
CA CYS A 262 -8.67 1.58 16.87
C CYS A 262 -10.15 1.76 17.29
N MET A 263 -10.46 1.75 18.61
CA MET A 263 -11.83 1.92 19.12
C MET A 263 -12.14 3.34 19.62
N LYS A 264 -11.39 4.34 19.13
CA LYS A 264 -11.53 5.72 19.58
C LYS A 264 -12.93 6.28 19.28
N PRO A 265 -13.68 6.82 20.26
CA PRO A 265 -15.05 7.32 20.05
C PRO A 265 -15.11 8.79 19.60
N VAL A 266 -13.97 9.50 19.55
CA VAL A 266 -13.93 10.94 19.28
C VAL A 266 -14.43 11.28 17.89
N GLY A 267 -15.30 12.28 17.77
CA GLY A 267 -15.91 12.74 16.52
C GLY A 267 -17.13 11.93 16.09
N LEU A 268 -17.67 11.07 16.98
CA LEU A 268 -18.90 10.32 16.77
C LEU A 268 -19.91 10.59 17.88
N ILE A 269 -21.17 10.71 17.50
CA ILE A 269 -22.34 10.78 18.39
C ILE A 269 -23.27 9.62 18.01
N ASP A 270 -23.69 8.84 18.98
CA ASP A 270 -24.67 7.79 18.75
C ASP A 270 -26.07 8.42 18.64
N PRO A 271 -26.75 8.34 17.48
CA PRO A 271 -28.04 8.99 17.27
C PRO A 271 -29.16 8.42 18.15
N ARG A 272 -28.99 7.22 18.72
CA ARG A 272 -29.98 6.59 19.61
C ARG A 272 -29.97 7.18 21.02
N THR A 273 -28.80 7.68 21.45
CA THR A 273 -28.60 8.20 22.82
C THR A 273 -28.28 9.69 22.86
N ASP A 274 -27.98 10.27 21.70
CA ASP A 274 -27.44 11.65 21.53
C ASP A 274 -26.17 11.90 22.36
N ARG A 275 -25.38 10.83 22.58
CA ARG A 275 -24.17 10.88 23.39
C ARG A 275 -22.99 10.25 22.66
N ARG A 276 -21.80 10.68 23.07
CA ARG A 276 -20.55 10.02 22.63
C ARG A 276 -20.46 8.64 23.30
N PRO A 277 -20.29 7.54 22.54
CA PRO A 277 -20.05 6.22 23.11
C PRO A 277 -18.76 6.17 23.94
N TYR A 278 -18.61 5.19 24.80
CA TYR A 278 -17.36 4.97 25.53
C TYR A 278 -16.24 4.46 24.60
N ALA A 279 -16.56 3.50 23.73
CA ALA A 279 -15.69 3.00 22.67
C ALA A 279 -16.53 2.71 21.40
N VAL A 280 -15.89 2.64 20.22
CA VAL A 280 -16.57 2.36 18.95
C VAL A 280 -15.70 1.51 18.05
N VAL A 281 -16.22 0.41 17.55
CA VAL A 281 -15.63 -0.32 16.43
C VAL A 281 -16.20 0.24 15.14
N GLN A 282 -15.35 0.62 14.19
CA GLN A 282 -15.77 1.07 12.86
C GLN A 282 -15.66 -0.06 11.85
N LEU A 283 -16.69 -0.22 11.03
CA LEU A 283 -16.71 -1.16 9.93
C LEU A 283 -16.71 -0.37 8.61
N ARG A 284 -15.85 -0.77 7.67
CA ARG A 284 -15.72 -0.13 6.35
C ARG A 284 -16.15 -1.08 5.25
N LYS A 285 -16.86 -0.57 4.26
CA LYS A 285 -17.23 -1.33 3.06
C LYS A 285 -16.01 -1.95 2.37
N GLU A 286 -16.12 -3.21 1.98
CA GLU A 286 -15.16 -3.92 1.15
C GLU A 286 -15.52 -3.89 -0.34
N ASN A 287 -16.79 -3.70 -0.67
CA ASN A 287 -17.32 -3.67 -2.03
C ASN A 287 -18.37 -2.56 -2.20
N ASN A 288 -18.72 -2.23 -3.45
CA ASN A 288 -19.68 -1.17 -3.77
C ASN A 288 -21.10 -1.52 -3.33
N GLU A 289 -21.47 -2.79 -3.41
CA GLU A 289 -22.78 -3.30 -3.03
C GLU A 289 -23.04 -3.18 -1.52
N GLY A 290 -21.99 -2.97 -0.72
CA GLY A 290 -22.08 -2.87 0.74
C GLY A 290 -22.51 -4.19 1.39
N THR A 291 -22.17 -5.33 0.78
CA THR A 291 -22.49 -6.66 1.31
C THR A 291 -21.44 -7.20 2.28
N LEU A 292 -20.24 -6.63 2.26
CA LEU A 292 -19.09 -7.04 3.09
C LEU A 292 -18.46 -5.84 3.79
N TYR A 293 -18.05 -6.04 5.05
CA TYR A 293 -17.46 -5.00 5.89
C TYR A 293 -16.21 -5.49 6.61
N ASN A 294 -15.17 -4.67 6.59
CA ASN A 294 -13.89 -4.90 7.28
C ASN A 294 -13.92 -4.23 8.67
N LEU A 295 -13.46 -4.93 9.70
CA LEU A 295 -13.26 -4.37 11.05
C LEU A 295 -12.00 -3.49 11.06
N VAL A 296 -12.19 -2.17 11.06
CA VAL A 296 -11.08 -1.21 10.93
C VAL A 296 -10.19 -1.21 12.17
N GLY A 297 -8.89 -1.50 11.97
CA GLY A 297 -7.92 -1.52 13.06
C GLY A 297 -7.92 -2.80 13.91
N PHE A 298 -8.64 -3.84 13.46
CA PHE A 298 -8.72 -5.14 14.13
C PHE A 298 -7.82 -6.20 13.48
N GLN A 299 -6.64 -5.80 13.04
CA GLN A 299 -5.59 -6.76 12.68
C GLN A 299 -5.34 -7.69 13.87
N THR A 300 -5.20 -8.99 13.64
CA THR A 300 -5.12 -9.94 14.73
C THR A 300 -4.37 -11.22 14.39
N ASN A 301 -3.72 -11.81 15.39
CA ASN A 301 -3.12 -13.15 15.37
C ASN A 301 -3.88 -14.15 16.27
N LEU A 302 -5.08 -13.80 16.72
CA LEU A 302 -5.91 -14.73 17.48
C LEU A 302 -6.26 -15.97 16.65
N LYS A 303 -6.40 -17.12 17.30
CA LYS A 303 -6.97 -18.32 16.67
C LYS A 303 -8.38 -18.03 16.13
N PHE A 304 -8.78 -18.65 15.03
CA PHE A 304 -10.07 -18.36 14.37
C PHE A 304 -11.28 -18.49 15.32
N GLY A 305 -11.28 -19.53 16.18
CA GLY A 305 -12.31 -19.70 17.20
C GLY A 305 -12.36 -18.54 18.20
N GLU A 306 -11.20 -18.03 18.60
CA GLU A 306 -11.09 -16.88 19.50
C GLU A 306 -11.50 -15.56 18.81
N GLN A 307 -11.18 -15.38 17.53
CA GLN A 307 -11.67 -14.24 16.79
C GLN A 307 -13.19 -14.21 16.74
N LYS A 308 -13.82 -15.35 16.43
CA LYS A 308 -15.28 -15.44 16.45
C LYS A 308 -15.85 -15.17 17.85
N ARG A 309 -15.30 -15.79 18.89
CA ARG A 309 -15.76 -15.65 20.26
C ARG A 309 -15.63 -14.22 20.77
N VAL A 310 -14.45 -13.63 20.65
CA VAL A 310 -14.16 -12.29 21.21
C VAL A 310 -14.81 -11.20 20.40
N PHE A 311 -14.73 -11.23 19.07
CA PHE A 311 -15.28 -10.15 18.23
C PHE A 311 -16.82 -10.20 18.16
N SER A 312 -17.46 -11.33 18.47
CA SER A 312 -18.91 -11.38 18.67
C SER A 312 -19.39 -10.73 19.97
N MET A 313 -18.49 -10.30 20.87
CA MET A 313 -18.83 -9.48 22.03
C MET A 313 -19.01 -7.99 21.66
N ILE A 314 -18.59 -7.59 20.48
CA ILE A 314 -18.77 -6.22 20.00
C ILE A 314 -20.26 -5.99 19.73
N THR A 315 -20.81 -4.91 20.28
CA THR A 315 -22.20 -4.51 20.12
C THR A 315 -22.57 -4.39 18.64
N GLY A 316 -23.59 -5.11 18.19
CA GLY A 316 -23.99 -5.21 16.79
C GLY A 316 -23.31 -6.34 16.00
N LEU A 317 -22.32 -7.05 16.58
CA LEU A 317 -21.61 -8.16 15.94
C LEU A 317 -21.85 -9.51 16.63
N GLN A 318 -22.86 -9.62 17.50
CA GLN A 318 -23.14 -10.85 18.26
C GLN A 318 -23.38 -12.06 17.37
N ASN A 319 -23.99 -11.85 16.21
CA ASN A 319 -24.29 -12.88 15.21
C ASN A 319 -23.43 -12.76 13.95
N ALA A 320 -22.30 -12.05 14.02
CA ALA A 320 -21.47 -11.76 12.85
C ALA A 320 -20.98 -13.03 12.14
N GLU A 321 -21.17 -13.06 10.82
CA GLU A 321 -20.64 -14.09 9.93
C GLU A 321 -19.34 -13.64 9.33
N PHE A 322 -18.23 -14.29 9.75
CA PHE A 322 -16.89 -13.98 9.29
C PHE A 322 -16.61 -14.71 7.96
N VAL A 323 -16.56 -13.97 6.86
CA VAL A 323 -16.16 -14.49 5.54
C VAL A 323 -14.64 -14.55 5.39
N ARG A 324 -13.94 -13.78 6.20
CA ARG A 324 -12.47 -13.79 6.30
C ARG A 324 -12.06 -13.54 7.74
N TYR A 325 -11.20 -14.42 8.26
CA TYR A 325 -10.52 -14.20 9.54
C TYR A 325 -9.24 -13.41 9.36
N GLY A 326 -8.86 -12.69 10.40
CA GLY A 326 -7.56 -12.06 10.49
C GLY A 326 -6.45 -13.13 10.57
N VAL A 327 -5.33 -12.85 9.93
CA VAL A 327 -4.14 -13.71 9.94
C VAL A 327 -2.88 -12.85 10.02
N MET A 328 -1.85 -13.39 10.67
CA MET A 328 -0.55 -12.73 10.75
C MET A 328 0.41 -13.36 9.74
N HIS A 329 1.18 -12.51 9.08
CA HIS A 329 2.23 -12.89 8.14
C HIS A 329 3.57 -12.35 8.59
N ARG A 330 4.64 -13.11 8.32
CA ARG A 330 6.00 -12.62 8.45
C ARG A 330 6.38 -11.92 7.16
N ASN A 331 6.59 -10.61 7.24
CA ASN A 331 7.09 -9.80 6.15
C ASN A 331 8.61 -9.74 6.20
N THR A 332 9.25 -10.00 5.07
CA THR A 332 10.70 -9.94 4.92
C THR A 332 11.08 -8.69 4.12
N PHE A 333 12.13 -8.01 4.55
CA PHE A 333 12.67 -6.83 3.85
C PHE A 333 14.20 -6.81 3.91
N LEU A 334 14.82 -6.11 2.97
CA LEU A 334 16.27 -5.95 2.90
C LEU A 334 16.75 -4.94 3.96
N ASN A 335 17.95 -5.12 4.46
CA ASN A 335 18.66 -4.05 5.13
C ASN A 335 19.20 -3.09 4.07
N SER A 336 18.32 -2.30 3.48
CA SER A 336 18.57 -1.51 2.27
C SER A 336 19.66 -0.43 2.37
N PRO A 337 19.87 0.24 3.52
CA PRO A 337 21.01 1.16 3.67
C PRO A 337 22.36 0.48 3.38
N GLY A 338 23.13 1.07 2.46
CA GLY A 338 24.40 0.49 2.01
C GLY A 338 24.27 -0.62 0.96
N LEU A 339 23.05 -1.09 0.68
CA LEU A 339 22.74 -2.10 -0.33
C LEU A 339 22.08 -1.48 -1.58
N LEU A 340 21.13 -0.56 -1.38
CA LEU A 340 20.41 0.13 -2.44
C LEU A 340 20.76 1.62 -2.47
N ASP A 341 20.86 2.18 -3.67
CA ASP A 341 20.94 3.62 -3.85
C ASP A 341 19.53 4.28 -3.84
N LYS A 342 19.48 5.62 -3.88
CA LYS A 342 18.22 6.39 -3.91
C LYS A 342 17.36 6.15 -5.15
N ASN A 343 17.86 5.43 -6.15
CA ASN A 343 17.13 5.05 -7.35
C ASN A 343 16.56 3.64 -7.24
N PHE A 344 16.67 3.01 -6.08
CA PHE A 344 16.31 1.62 -5.80
C PHE A 344 17.18 0.59 -6.53
N ARG A 345 18.36 1.01 -7.03
CA ARG A 345 19.33 0.15 -7.70
C ARG A 345 20.25 -0.52 -6.67
N LEU A 346 20.58 -1.78 -6.91
CA LEU A 346 21.62 -2.49 -6.15
C LEU A 346 22.99 -1.83 -6.42
N ILE A 347 23.68 -1.34 -5.38
CA ILE A 347 24.85 -0.46 -5.51
C ILE A 347 25.98 -1.11 -6.31
N ASP A 348 26.20 -2.42 -6.15
CA ASP A 348 27.23 -3.21 -6.84
C ASP A 348 26.75 -3.86 -8.15
N SER A 349 25.66 -3.34 -8.73
CA SER A 349 25.08 -3.82 -10.00
C SER A 349 24.53 -2.64 -10.80
N ASP A 350 24.80 -2.64 -12.10
CA ASP A 350 24.28 -1.59 -12.99
C ASP A 350 22.87 -1.89 -13.52
N ASN A 351 22.39 -3.13 -13.35
CA ASN A 351 21.20 -3.63 -14.04
C ASN A 351 20.16 -4.29 -13.13
N ILE A 352 20.37 -4.31 -11.80
CA ILE A 352 19.44 -4.88 -10.84
C ILE A 352 18.84 -3.79 -9.96
N TYR A 353 17.51 -3.73 -9.95
CA TYR A 353 16.73 -2.82 -9.14
C TYR A 353 15.79 -3.62 -8.22
N PHE A 354 15.49 -3.07 -7.06
CA PHE A 354 14.49 -3.61 -6.16
C PHE A 354 13.33 -2.64 -6.03
N ALA A 355 12.12 -3.16 -5.76
CA ALA A 355 10.96 -2.32 -5.54
C ALA A 355 9.98 -2.96 -4.55
N GLY A 356 9.11 -2.16 -3.96
CA GLY A 356 8.09 -2.59 -3.04
C GLY A 356 8.56 -2.70 -1.60
N GLN A 357 7.71 -3.28 -0.79
CA GLN A 357 7.89 -3.35 0.66
C GLN A 357 9.19 -4.05 1.08
N MET A 358 9.71 -4.94 0.25
CA MET A 358 10.99 -5.58 0.50
C MET A 358 12.19 -4.61 0.55
N THR A 359 12.06 -3.39 0.03
CA THR A 359 13.10 -2.36 0.13
C THR A 359 13.08 -1.56 1.44
N GLY A 360 12.12 -1.83 2.32
CA GLY A 360 11.92 -1.07 3.56
C GLY A 360 11.00 0.14 3.44
N VAL A 361 10.33 0.33 2.31
CA VAL A 361 9.14 1.21 2.24
C VAL A 361 7.92 0.45 2.76
N GLU A 362 7.08 1.08 3.59
CA GLU A 362 5.95 0.41 4.23
C GLU A 362 4.62 0.99 3.79
N GLY A 363 3.81 0.14 3.17
CA GLY A 363 2.46 0.43 2.71
C GLY A 363 2.24 0.21 1.22
N TYR A 364 0.97 0.10 0.82
CA TYR A 364 0.58 -0.18 -0.57
C TYR A 364 1.00 0.92 -1.55
N VAL A 365 0.74 2.18 -1.17
CA VAL A 365 1.03 3.36 -2.00
C VAL A 365 2.53 3.57 -2.11
N GLU A 366 3.25 3.40 -1.01
CA GLU A 366 4.69 3.48 -0.91
C GLU A 366 5.38 2.41 -1.77
N SER A 367 4.87 1.17 -1.69
CA SER A 367 5.36 0.06 -2.53
C SER A 367 5.16 0.35 -4.02
N ALA A 368 3.97 0.80 -4.42
CA ALA A 368 3.67 1.17 -5.79
C ALA A 368 4.57 2.31 -6.29
N ALA A 369 4.75 3.38 -5.50
CA ALA A 369 5.63 4.50 -5.83
C ALA A 369 7.08 4.06 -6.07
N SER A 370 7.62 3.16 -5.24
CA SER A 370 8.96 2.61 -5.43
C SER A 370 9.11 1.86 -6.76
N GLY A 371 8.05 1.15 -7.18
CA GLY A 371 8.01 0.48 -8.47
C GLY A 371 8.10 1.44 -9.66
N ILE A 372 7.39 2.58 -9.58
CA ILE A 372 7.48 3.63 -10.59
C ILE A 372 8.93 4.12 -10.72
N ILE A 373 9.58 4.43 -9.59
CA ILE A 373 10.94 4.97 -9.59
C ILE A 373 11.96 3.95 -10.09
N ALA A 374 11.87 2.70 -9.65
CA ALA A 374 12.75 1.63 -10.12
C ALA A 374 12.59 1.42 -11.64
N GLY A 375 11.35 1.37 -12.14
CA GLY A 375 11.06 1.20 -13.57
C GLY A 375 11.55 2.37 -14.42
N ILE A 376 11.32 3.61 -13.99
CA ILE A 376 11.81 4.81 -14.70
C ILE A 376 13.34 4.84 -14.73
N ASN A 377 13.99 4.57 -13.60
CA ASN A 377 15.45 4.64 -13.52
C ASN A 377 16.15 3.54 -14.30
N LEU A 378 15.60 2.31 -14.31
CA LEU A 378 16.13 1.25 -15.17
C LEU A 378 15.95 1.61 -16.65
N ALA A 379 14.81 2.16 -17.06
CA ALA A 379 14.58 2.60 -18.43
C ALA A 379 15.59 3.69 -18.83
N ARG A 380 15.79 4.70 -17.97
CA ARG A 380 16.75 5.80 -18.21
C ARG A 380 18.18 5.28 -18.32
N ALA A 381 18.59 4.37 -17.44
CA ALA A 381 19.91 3.74 -17.50
C ALA A 381 20.14 3.00 -18.82
N LEU A 382 19.13 2.28 -19.32
CA LEU A 382 19.19 1.56 -20.60
C LEU A 382 19.16 2.48 -21.82
N ASP A 383 18.54 3.65 -21.71
CA ASP A 383 18.56 4.70 -22.75
C ASP A 383 19.84 5.57 -22.65
N GLY A 384 20.74 5.31 -21.69
CA GLY A 384 21.96 6.10 -21.45
C GLY A 384 21.70 7.49 -20.85
N GLU A 385 20.52 7.69 -20.25
CA GLU A 385 20.15 8.92 -19.59
C GLU A 385 20.62 8.92 -18.12
N LYS A 386 20.73 10.11 -17.53
CA LYS A 386 20.98 10.25 -16.08
C LYS A 386 19.77 9.73 -15.29
N PRO A 387 20.00 9.19 -14.08
CA PRO A 387 18.90 8.84 -13.19
C PRO A 387 17.91 9.99 -12.98
N LEU A 388 16.65 9.65 -12.67
CA LEU A 388 15.62 10.64 -12.36
C LEU A 388 15.98 11.39 -11.07
N GLU A 389 16.14 12.70 -11.17
CA GLU A 389 16.38 13.57 -10.03
C GLU A 389 15.05 14.08 -9.46
N LEU A 390 14.71 13.62 -8.26
CA LEU A 390 13.51 14.03 -7.54
C LEU A 390 13.86 15.14 -6.53
N PRO A 391 13.07 16.22 -6.45
CA PRO A 391 13.25 17.25 -5.44
C PRO A 391 13.14 16.68 -4.02
N GLU A 392 13.97 17.15 -3.09
CA GLU A 392 13.91 16.70 -1.68
C GLU A 392 12.57 16.98 -0.99
N THR A 393 11.79 17.91 -1.53
CA THR A 393 10.45 18.28 -1.07
C THR A 393 9.37 17.26 -1.41
N CYS A 394 9.68 16.25 -2.27
CA CYS A 394 8.75 15.20 -2.65
C CYS A 394 8.72 14.06 -1.63
N MET A 395 7.55 13.47 -1.41
CA MET A 395 7.38 12.30 -0.55
C MET A 395 8.12 11.08 -1.10
N THR A 396 8.06 10.87 -2.42
CA THR A 396 8.79 9.78 -3.10
C THR A 396 10.30 9.91 -2.90
N ALA A 397 10.87 11.12 -3.00
CA ALA A 397 12.29 11.36 -2.73
C ALA A 397 12.66 11.11 -1.26
N ALA A 398 11.78 11.48 -0.33
CA ALA A 398 12.01 11.24 1.09
C ALA A 398 12.03 9.74 1.44
N LEU A 399 11.15 8.94 0.84
CA LEU A 399 11.16 7.48 0.98
C LEU A 399 12.42 6.85 0.34
N ALA A 400 12.81 7.30 -0.85
CA ALA A 400 14.05 6.86 -1.52
C ALA A 400 15.30 7.17 -0.69
N ARG A 401 15.35 8.35 -0.07
CA ARG A 401 16.42 8.74 0.85
C ARG A 401 16.45 7.85 2.09
N HIS A 402 15.29 7.52 2.66
CA HIS A 402 15.20 6.63 3.84
C HIS A 402 15.82 5.27 3.57
N ILE A 403 15.54 4.64 2.43
CA ILE A 403 16.04 3.29 2.13
C ILE A 403 17.53 3.27 1.71
N SER A 404 18.11 4.41 1.38
CA SER A 404 19.49 4.51 0.89
C SER A 404 20.47 5.16 1.88
N THR A 405 19.97 5.80 2.95
CA THR A 405 20.81 6.45 3.95
C THR A 405 21.19 5.49 5.07
N GLU A 406 22.48 5.43 5.41
CA GLU A 406 22.98 4.61 6.50
C GLU A 406 22.19 4.82 7.80
N ASN A 407 21.71 3.72 8.37
CA ASN A 407 20.95 3.69 9.62
C ASN A 407 21.25 2.40 10.37
N LYS A 408 21.77 2.51 11.60
CA LYS A 408 22.11 1.35 12.44
C LYS A 408 20.89 0.55 12.92
N ASP A 409 19.73 1.21 13.01
CA ASP A 409 18.45 0.56 13.39
C ASP A 409 17.41 0.82 12.29
N PHE A 410 17.71 0.28 11.10
CA PHE A 410 16.84 0.43 9.93
C PHE A 410 15.50 -0.27 10.16
N GLN A 411 14.42 0.50 10.02
CA GLN A 411 13.05 0.05 10.14
C GLN A 411 12.25 0.45 8.91
N PRO A 412 11.27 -0.34 8.48
CA PRO A 412 10.37 0.06 7.41
C PRO A 412 9.68 1.38 7.70
N MET A 413 9.50 2.21 6.66
CA MET A 413 8.90 3.53 6.81
C MET A 413 7.80 3.77 5.79
N GLY A 414 6.62 4.19 6.28
CA GLY A 414 5.53 4.71 5.47
C GLY A 414 5.61 6.23 5.29
N ALA A 415 4.88 6.72 4.30
CA ALA A 415 4.78 8.15 4.03
C ALA A 415 4.29 8.92 5.28
N ASN A 416 5.04 9.92 5.69
CA ASN A 416 4.66 10.84 6.77
C ASN A 416 5.24 12.24 6.53
N MET A 417 4.52 13.28 6.99
CA MET A 417 4.93 14.67 6.74
C MET A 417 6.22 15.08 7.48
N GLY A 418 6.63 14.30 8.49
CA GLY A 418 7.81 14.58 9.31
C GLY A 418 9.14 14.29 8.61
N ILE A 419 9.13 13.53 7.50
CA ILE A 419 10.34 13.22 6.72
C ILE A 419 10.62 14.22 5.60
N LEU A 420 9.72 15.20 5.42
CA LEU A 420 9.88 16.25 4.42
C LEU A 420 10.61 17.47 5.02
N PRO A 421 11.37 18.24 4.20
CA PRO A 421 12.03 19.46 4.64
C PRO A 421 11.02 20.48 5.19
N SER A 422 11.36 21.12 6.30
CA SER A 422 10.57 22.18 6.91
C SER A 422 10.33 23.36 5.95
N LEU A 423 9.27 24.11 6.20
CA LEU A 423 9.05 25.39 5.52
C LEU A 423 10.04 26.45 6.07
N PRO A 424 10.45 27.42 5.25
CA PRO A 424 11.30 28.53 5.71
C PRO A 424 10.64 29.31 6.86
N GLU A 425 9.33 29.51 6.78
CA GLU A 425 8.53 30.18 7.79
C GLU A 425 7.71 29.20 8.63
N ARG A 426 7.60 29.51 9.93
CA ARG A 426 6.82 28.67 10.87
C ARG A 426 5.33 28.94 10.77
N ILE A 427 4.58 28.01 10.21
CA ILE A 427 3.11 28.02 10.20
C ILE A 427 2.60 27.28 11.45
N LYS A 428 1.86 27.97 12.34
CA LYS A 428 1.33 27.39 13.59
C LYS A 428 0.18 26.42 13.32
N ASP A 429 -0.74 26.78 12.41
CA ASP A 429 -1.85 25.89 12.04
C ASP A 429 -1.33 24.64 11.34
N LYS A 430 -1.60 23.48 11.93
CA LYS A 430 -1.10 22.18 11.44
C LYS A 430 -1.64 21.83 10.05
N LYS A 431 -2.93 22.14 9.81
CA LYS A 431 -3.57 21.79 8.53
C LYS A 431 -3.02 22.66 7.40
N LEU A 432 -2.92 23.96 7.66
CA LEU A 432 -2.32 24.89 6.68
C LEU A 432 -0.85 24.56 6.43
N ARG A 433 -0.07 24.26 7.46
CA ARG A 433 1.33 23.85 7.34
C ARG A 433 1.49 22.62 6.44
N TYR A 434 0.70 21.57 6.66
CA TYR A 434 0.78 20.35 5.88
C TYR A 434 0.32 20.57 4.44
N ARG A 435 -0.69 21.40 4.22
CA ARG A 435 -1.12 21.81 2.89
C ARG A 435 0.00 22.54 2.15
N THR A 436 0.64 23.52 2.77
CA THR A 436 1.74 24.29 2.17
C THR A 436 2.95 23.42 1.85
N ILE A 437 3.30 22.45 2.72
CA ILE A 437 4.37 21.49 2.45
C ILE A 437 4.03 20.63 1.22
N ALA A 438 2.81 20.12 1.14
CA ALA A 438 2.37 19.29 0.04
C ALA A 438 2.32 20.06 -1.28
N ASP A 439 1.74 21.26 -1.29
CA ASP A 439 1.62 22.10 -2.49
C ASP A 439 3.02 22.43 -3.03
N ARG A 440 3.98 22.80 -2.17
CA ARG A 440 5.38 23.00 -2.54
C ARG A 440 5.98 21.78 -3.21
N GLY A 441 5.89 20.61 -2.56
CA GLY A 441 6.50 19.39 -3.08
C GLY A 441 5.88 18.92 -4.39
N LEU A 442 4.56 19.07 -4.56
CA LEU A 442 3.87 18.73 -5.81
C LEU A 442 4.23 19.70 -6.96
N GLU A 443 4.42 20.97 -6.67
CA GLU A 443 4.88 21.95 -7.66
C GLU A 443 6.32 21.69 -8.09
N ASP A 444 7.22 21.50 -7.11
CA ASP A 444 8.62 21.17 -7.36
C ASP A 444 8.76 19.90 -8.20
N LEU A 445 7.98 18.84 -7.87
CA LEU A 445 8.00 17.60 -8.64
C LEU A 445 7.54 17.80 -10.08
N ARG A 446 6.46 18.54 -10.29
CA ARG A 446 5.95 18.81 -11.64
C ARG A 446 6.98 19.51 -12.51
N ASN A 447 7.65 20.50 -11.95
CA ASN A 447 8.71 21.24 -12.63
C ASN A 447 9.91 20.32 -12.96
N ALA A 448 10.37 19.53 -11.98
CA ALA A 448 11.47 18.60 -12.17
C ALA A 448 11.17 17.50 -13.21
N LEU A 449 9.94 16.97 -13.24
CA LEU A 449 9.52 16.00 -14.26
C LEU A 449 9.52 16.63 -15.66
N CYS A 450 9.00 17.85 -15.80
CA CYS A 450 8.98 18.58 -17.06
C CYS A 450 10.39 18.84 -17.59
N GLU A 451 11.30 19.33 -16.74
CA GLU A 451 12.71 19.59 -17.07
C GLU A 451 13.44 18.32 -17.53
N GLN A 452 13.04 17.16 -17.04
CA GLN A 452 13.62 15.85 -17.38
C GLN A 452 12.84 15.12 -18.49
N GLY A 453 11.96 15.82 -19.23
CA GLY A 453 11.25 15.29 -20.38
C GLY A 453 10.11 14.31 -20.04
N ILE A 454 9.67 14.27 -18.77
CA ILE A 454 8.54 13.46 -18.33
C ILE A 454 7.30 14.34 -18.27
N THR A 455 6.33 14.09 -19.14
CA THR A 455 5.06 14.84 -19.12
C THR A 455 4.23 14.40 -17.91
N ALA A 456 4.08 15.30 -16.95
CA ALA A 456 3.19 15.06 -15.81
C ALA A 456 1.75 14.87 -16.29
N GLN A 457 1.12 13.76 -15.94
CA GLN A 457 -0.28 13.47 -16.27
C GLN A 457 -1.18 14.03 -15.14
N ARG A 458 -2.37 14.53 -15.52
CA ARG A 458 -3.43 14.97 -14.58
C ARG A 458 -4.55 13.96 -14.53
#